data_6fb6e8fd88e337c10d04763472da6e90
#
_entry.id   6fb6e8fd88e337c10d04763472da6e90
#
_cell.length_a   1.000
_cell.length_b   1.000
_cell.length_c   1.000
_cell.angle_alpha   90.00
_cell.angle_beta   90.00
_cell.angle_gamma   90.00
#
_symmetry.space_group_name_H-M   'P 1'
#
loop_
_entity.id
_entity.type
_entity.pdbx_description
1 polymer ?
#
loop_
_entity_poly.entity_id
_entity_poly.type
_entity_poly.pdbx_seq_one_letter_code
_entity_poly.pdbx_strand_id
1 'polypeptide(L)'
;MTKLSVNINKIATLRNARGGNVPDVVKVALDCESFGADGITVHPRPDERHIRRSDVYDLRPLLRTEFNIEGYPSPEFIDLVLKVKPHQVTLVPDDPSQITSNSGWDTKANQEFLTEVLDQFNSAGIRTSVFVAADPEMVVFAAKAGADRVELYTEPYATDYPKNPEAAIAPFIEAAKTARKLGIGLNAGHDLSLVNLNYFYKNIPWVDEVSIGHALISDALYLGLERTIQEYKNCLRS
;
A
#
# COMPACT_ATOMS: atom_id res chain seq x y z
N MET A 1 -10.04 9.68 10.48
CA MET A 1 -8.70 9.39 11.06
C MET A 1 -7.97 8.49 10.08
N THR A 2 -6.75 8.86 9.74
CA THR A 2 -5.91 8.09 8.81
C THR A 2 -5.62 6.69 9.37
N LYS A 3 -5.75 5.66 8.55
CA LYS A 3 -5.51 4.27 8.90
C LYS A 3 -4.05 3.89 8.67
N LEU A 4 -3.51 3.02 9.54
CA LEU A 4 -2.22 2.37 9.35
C LEU A 4 -2.45 0.94 8.86
N SER A 5 -2.07 0.65 7.62
CA SER A 5 -1.95 -0.70 7.08
C SER A 5 -0.51 -1.19 7.19
N VAL A 6 -0.31 -2.37 7.77
CA VAL A 6 1.03 -2.96 7.89
C VAL A 6 1.28 -3.88 6.70
N ASN A 7 2.25 -3.53 5.87
CA ASN A 7 2.69 -4.38 4.77
C ASN A 7 3.67 -5.44 5.29
N ILE A 8 3.24 -6.70 5.31
CA ILE A 8 3.98 -7.81 5.91
C ILE A 8 4.89 -8.58 4.94
N ASN A 9 5.13 -8.05 3.74
CA ASN A 9 5.98 -8.71 2.73
C ASN A 9 7.38 -9.07 3.27
N LYS A 10 7.98 -8.20 4.12
CA LYS A 10 9.32 -8.45 4.68
C LYS A 10 9.35 -9.58 5.72
N ILE A 11 8.24 -9.81 6.41
CA ILE A 11 8.06 -11.00 7.27
C ILE A 11 8.10 -12.27 6.42
N ALA A 12 7.38 -12.27 5.30
CA ALA A 12 7.40 -13.40 4.36
C ALA A 12 8.77 -13.58 3.69
N THR A 13 9.49 -12.51 3.37
CA THR A 13 10.89 -12.57 2.91
C THR A 13 11.77 -13.29 3.91
N LEU A 14 11.68 -12.93 5.19
CA LEU A 14 12.46 -13.57 6.25
C LEU A 14 12.12 -15.06 6.39
N ARG A 15 10.82 -15.41 6.35
CA ARG A 15 10.37 -16.82 6.33
C ARG A 15 10.99 -17.59 5.16
N ASN A 16 10.92 -17.02 3.96
CA ASN A 16 11.38 -17.69 2.73
C ASN A 16 12.90 -17.87 2.69
N ALA A 17 13.67 -16.99 3.35
CA ALA A 17 15.13 -17.06 3.38
C ALA A 17 15.66 -18.40 3.94
N ARG A 18 14.85 -19.15 4.71
CA ARG A 18 15.23 -20.42 5.31
C ARG A 18 14.35 -21.62 4.89
N GLY A 19 13.33 -21.40 4.08
CA GLY A 19 12.47 -22.47 3.53
C GLY A 19 11.49 -23.12 4.51
N GLY A 20 11.38 -22.60 5.75
CA GLY A 20 10.41 -23.05 6.73
C GLY A 20 9.13 -22.23 6.78
N ASN A 21 8.46 -22.23 7.95
CA ASN A 21 7.30 -21.36 8.23
C ASN A 21 7.55 -20.43 9.44
N VAL A 22 8.79 -20.02 9.66
CA VAL A 22 9.16 -19.09 10.73
C VAL A 22 9.90 -17.90 10.13
N PRO A 23 9.45 -16.65 10.40
CA PRO A 23 8.24 -16.29 11.15
C PRO A 23 6.95 -16.72 10.44
N ASP A 24 5.91 -17.07 11.20
CA ASP A 24 4.59 -17.39 10.67
C ASP A 24 3.88 -16.12 10.23
N VAL A 25 3.61 -16.01 8.93
CA VAL A 25 3.05 -14.81 8.30
C VAL A 25 1.62 -14.52 8.80
N VAL A 26 0.82 -15.57 8.97
CA VAL A 26 -0.56 -15.44 9.48
C VAL A 26 -0.54 -14.98 10.92
N LYS A 27 0.28 -15.61 11.76
CA LYS A 27 0.43 -15.20 13.16
C LYS A 27 0.86 -13.73 13.27
N VAL A 28 1.85 -13.30 12.50
CA VAL A 28 2.33 -11.91 12.53
C VAL A 28 1.25 -10.94 12.08
N ALA A 29 0.44 -11.29 11.08
CA ALA A 29 -0.68 -10.45 10.65
C ALA A 29 -1.71 -10.25 11.77
N LEU A 30 -2.09 -11.33 12.48
CA LEU A 30 -3.01 -11.28 13.61
C LEU A 30 -2.41 -10.51 14.81
N ASP A 31 -1.12 -10.67 15.06
CA ASP A 31 -0.40 -9.88 16.06
C ASP A 31 -0.42 -8.38 15.70
N CYS A 32 -0.21 -8.01 14.43
CA CYS A 32 -0.33 -6.62 13.98
C CYS A 32 -1.72 -6.03 14.25
N GLU A 33 -2.79 -6.78 13.96
CA GLU A 33 -4.16 -6.36 14.30
C GLU A 33 -4.33 -6.16 15.81
N SER A 34 -3.84 -7.10 16.61
CA SER A 34 -3.94 -7.02 18.08
C SER A 34 -3.17 -5.84 18.67
N PHE A 35 -2.09 -5.43 18.02
CA PHE A 35 -1.28 -4.26 18.36
C PHE A 35 -1.85 -2.94 17.82
N GLY A 36 -2.98 -3.00 17.12
CA GLY A 36 -3.75 -1.84 16.69
C GLY A 36 -3.52 -1.38 15.25
N ALA A 37 -2.95 -2.21 14.38
CA ALA A 37 -2.99 -1.96 12.94
C ALA A 37 -4.44 -1.89 12.44
N ASP A 38 -4.72 -0.96 11.53
CA ASP A 38 -6.05 -0.76 10.95
C ASP A 38 -6.24 -1.57 9.67
N GLY A 39 -5.17 -2.18 9.15
CA GLY A 39 -5.18 -3.03 7.97
C GLY A 39 -3.89 -3.83 7.82
N ILE A 40 -3.97 -4.84 6.94
CA ILE A 40 -2.84 -5.67 6.51
C ILE A 40 -2.73 -5.58 5.00
N THR A 41 -1.52 -5.33 4.51
CA THR A 41 -1.21 -5.28 3.09
C THR A 41 -0.24 -6.39 2.71
N VAL A 42 -0.51 -7.05 1.58
CA VAL A 42 0.34 -8.08 1.00
C VAL A 42 0.51 -7.89 -0.51
N HIS A 43 1.68 -8.29 -1.04
CA HIS A 43 1.95 -8.27 -2.48
C HIS A 43 2.40 -9.66 -2.94
N PRO A 44 1.49 -10.54 -3.36
CA PRO A 44 1.84 -11.87 -3.89
C PRO A 44 2.41 -11.73 -5.31
N ARG A 45 3.72 -11.55 -5.42
CA ARG A 45 4.40 -11.49 -6.72
C ARG A 45 4.34 -12.85 -7.43
N PRO A 46 4.40 -12.87 -8.78
CA PRO A 46 4.32 -14.13 -9.56
C PRO A 46 5.35 -15.19 -9.16
N ASP A 47 6.54 -14.77 -8.74
CA ASP A 47 7.65 -15.65 -8.32
C ASP A 47 7.60 -16.04 -6.81
N GLU A 48 6.62 -15.54 -6.07
CA GLU A 48 6.42 -15.82 -4.64
C GLU A 48 7.66 -15.56 -3.77
N ARG A 49 8.53 -14.60 -4.17
CA ARG A 49 9.76 -14.27 -3.45
C ARG A 49 9.54 -13.87 -1.99
N HIS A 50 8.33 -13.46 -1.66
CA HIS A 50 7.89 -13.17 -0.28
C HIS A 50 6.52 -13.77 0.01
N ILE A 51 5.40 -13.05 -0.16
CA ILE A 51 4.05 -13.58 0.03
C ILE A 51 3.76 -14.66 -1.02
N ARG A 52 3.30 -15.82 -0.54
CA ARG A 52 2.82 -16.92 -1.37
C ARG A 52 1.31 -16.76 -1.62
N ARG A 53 0.80 -17.34 -2.71
CA ARG A 53 -0.65 -17.36 -2.96
C ARG A 53 -1.42 -18.06 -1.84
N SER A 54 -0.84 -19.11 -1.24
CA SER A 54 -1.42 -19.77 -0.06
C SER A 54 -1.59 -18.84 1.12
N ASP A 55 -0.61 -17.95 1.39
CA ASP A 55 -0.70 -16.97 2.48
C ASP A 55 -1.95 -16.06 2.32
N VAL A 56 -2.25 -15.67 1.06
CA VAL A 56 -3.39 -14.79 0.76
C VAL A 56 -4.71 -15.47 1.11
N TYR A 57 -4.86 -16.76 0.76
CA TYR A 57 -6.03 -17.56 1.10
C TYR A 57 -6.15 -17.80 2.60
N ASP A 58 -5.03 -18.05 3.28
CA ASP A 58 -4.99 -18.31 4.72
C ASP A 58 -5.32 -17.04 5.53
N LEU A 59 -4.84 -15.87 5.09
CA LEU A 59 -5.07 -14.59 5.75
C LEU A 59 -6.53 -14.14 5.67
N ARG A 60 -7.15 -14.24 4.50
CA ARG A 60 -8.47 -13.63 4.24
C ARG A 60 -9.55 -13.97 5.26
N PRO A 61 -9.78 -15.25 5.65
CA PRO A 61 -10.82 -15.62 6.60
C PRO A 61 -10.50 -15.24 8.05
N LEU A 62 -9.26 -14.92 8.38
CA LEU A 62 -8.78 -14.70 9.75
C LEU A 62 -8.67 -13.22 10.10
N LEU A 63 -8.41 -12.36 9.11
CA LEU A 63 -8.26 -10.93 9.32
C LEU A 63 -9.62 -10.27 9.61
N ARG A 64 -9.62 -9.40 10.60
CA ARG A 64 -10.78 -8.62 11.07
C ARG A 64 -10.73 -7.16 10.64
N THR A 65 -9.53 -6.66 10.34
CA THR A 65 -9.29 -5.32 9.83
C THR A 65 -9.28 -5.30 8.31
N GLU A 66 -8.88 -4.21 7.72
CA GLU A 66 -8.84 -4.05 6.27
C GLU A 66 -7.74 -4.93 5.64
N PHE A 67 -8.07 -5.70 4.61
CA PHE A 67 -7.13 -6.51 3.85
C PHE A 67 -6.94 -5.90 2.47
N ASN A 68 -5.71 -5.49 2.16
CA ASN A 68 -5.29 -4.95 0.86
C ASN A 68 -4.34 -5.92 0.16
N ILE A 69 -4.59 -6.19 -1.12
CA ILE A 69 -3.72 -7.00 -1.98
C ILE A 69 -3.15 -6.10 -3.06
N GLU A 70 -1.82 -5.97 -3.11
CA GLU A 70 -1.10 -5.23 -4.15
C GLU A 70 -0.66 -6.17 -5.26
N GLY A 71 -0.64 -5.70 -6.50
CA GLY A 71 -0.04 -6.43 -7.60
C GLY A 71 -0.27 -5.84 -8.98
N TYR A 72 0.49 -6.35 -9.95
CA TYR A 72 0.26 -6.09 -11.36
C TYR A 72 -0.97 -6.88 -11.83
N PRO A 73 -1.91 -6.28 -12.56
CA PRO A 73 -3.16 -6.93 -12.96
C PRO A 73 -2.97 -7.92 -14.12
N SER A 74 -2.18 -8.97 -13.89
CA SER A 74 -2.15 -10.13 -14.77
C SER A 74 -3.44 -10.94 -14.64
N PRO A 75 -3.78 -11.80 -15.63
CA PRO A 75 -4.95 -12.68 -15.53
C PRO A 75 -4.97 -13.50 -14.24
N GLU A 76 -3.82 -14.03 -13.83
CA GLU A 76 -3.67 -14.84 -12.61
C GLU A 76 -3.88 -14.01 -11.34
N PHE A 77 -3.42 -12.75 -11.34
CA PHE A 77 -3.63 -11.83 -10.22
C PHE A 77 -5.10 -11.43 -10.11
N ILE A 78 -5.73 -11.09 -11.23
CA ILE A 78 -7.16 -10.76 -11.28
C ILE A 78 -8.00 -11.92 -10.75
N ASP A 79 -7.73 -13.15 -11.20
CA ASP A 79 -8.42 -14.37 -10.73
C ASP A 79 -8.23 -14.58 -9.22
N LEU A 80 -7.00 -14.41 -8.70
CA LEU A 80 -6.73 -14.48 -7.27
C LEU A 80 -7.56 -13.47 -6.47
N VAL A 81 -7.53 -12.20 -6.88
CA VAL A 81 -8.24 -11.12 -6.16
C VAL A 81 -9.75 -11.33 -6.19
N LEU A 82 -10.32 -11.71 -7.33
CA LEU A 82 -11.75 -11.99 -7.47
C LEU A 82 -12.20 -13.19 -6.64
N LYS A 83 -11.36 -14.20 -6.44
CA LYS A 83 -11.64 -15.36 -5.57
C LYS A 83 -11.53 -15.01 -4.08
N VAL A 84 -10.48 -14.27 -3.71
CA VAL A 84 -10.20 -13.90 -2.31
C VAL A 84 -11.16 -12.83 -1.79
N LYS A 85 -11.57 -11.90 -2.65
CA LYS A 85 -12.39 -10.72 -2.32
C LYS A 85 -11.85 -9.96 -1.11
N PRO A 86 -10.65 -9.35 -1.24
CA PRO A 86 -10.11 -8.47 -0.20
C PRO A 86 -10.99 -7.22 -0.04
N HIS A 87 -10.74 -6.42 0.97
CA HIS A 87 -11.41 -5.13 1.14
C HIS A 87 -10.93 -4.12 0.09
N GLN A 88 -9.65 -4.19 -0.27
CA GLN A 88 -9.02 -3.32 -1.26
C GLN A 88 -8.04 -4.10 -2.14
N VAL A 89 -7.92 -3.68 -3.38
CA VAL A 89 -6.83 -4.07 -4.28
C VAL A 89 -6.08 -2.80 -4.72
N THR A 90 -4.74 -2.83 -4.63
CA THR A 90 -3.89 -1.75 -5.14
C THR A 90 -3.14 -2.22 -6.38
N LEU A 91 -3.40 -1.57 -7.52
CA LEU A 91 -2.75 -1.90 -8.79
C LEU A 91 -1.40 -1.20 -8.90
N VAL A 92 -0.34 -1.98 -9.08
CA VAL A 92 1.03 -1.49 -9.28
C VAL A 92 1.53 -1.87 -10.68
N PRO A 93 2.35 -1.01 -11.35
CA PRO A 93 2.80 -1.25 -12.73
C PRO A 93 4.04 -2.16 -12.80
N ASP A 94 4.33 -2.89 -11.74
CA ASP A 94 5.58 -3.62 -11.60
C ASP A 94 5.74 -4.74 -12.62
N ASP A 95 6.78 -4.65 -13.44
CA ASP A 95 7.27 -5.81 -14.20
C ASP A 95 7.68 -6.92 -13.22
N PRO A 96 7.39 -8.20 -13.51
CA PRO A 96 7.79 -9.33 -12.65
C PRO A 96 9.28 -9.38 -12.31
N SER A 97 10.15 -8.82 -13.16
CA SER A 97 11.60 -8.76 -12.94
C SER A 97 12.06 -7.68 -11.94
N GLN A 98 11.22 -6.70 -11.63
CA GLN A 98 11.58 -5.60 -10.72
C GLN A 98 11.72 -6.08 -9.28
N ILE A 99 12.75 -5.59 -8.57
CA ILE A 99 13.01 -5.94 -7.17
C ILE A 99 11.98 -5.28 -6.25
N THR A 100 11.62 -4.03 -6.53
CA THR A 100 10.64 -3.23 -5.79
C THR A 100 9.92 -2.28 -6.74
N SER A 101 8.75 -1.78 -6.35
CA SER A 101 8.05 -0.75 -7.10
C SER A 101 8.90 0.52 -7.16
N ASN A 102 9.19 0.99 -8.36
CA ASN A 102 10.08 2.14 -8.60
C ASN A 102 9.43 3.25 -9.45
N SER A 103 8.16 3.08 -9.79
CA SER A 103 7.37 4.08 -10.52
C SER A 103 5.88 3.82 -10.31
N GLY A 104 5.08 4.88 -10.40
CA GLY A 104 3.62 4.76 -10.49
C GLY A 104 3.16 4.47 -11.92
N TRP A 105 1.88 4.13 -12.08
CA TRP A 105 1.25 3.99 -13.38
C TRP A 105 1.28 5.31 -14.18
N ASP A 106 1.62 5.24 -15.46
CA ASP A 106 1.15 6.23 -16.43
C ASP A 106 -0.33 5.96 -16.71
N THR A 107 -1.19 6.54 -15.89
CA THR A 107 -2.63 6.31 -15.93
C THR A 107 -3.28 6.89 -17.19
N LYS A 108 -2.62 7.87 -17.83
CA LYS A 108 -3.07 8.45 -19.09
C LYS A 108 -2.84 7.51 -20.27
N ALA A 109 -1.63 6.98 -20.37
CA ALA A 109 -1.28 6.04 -21.45
C ALA A 109 -2.00 4.68 -21.29
N ASN A 110 -2.33 4.28 -20.05
CA ASN A 110 -2.94 2.99 -19.74
C ASN A 110 -4.43 3.11 -19.34
N GLN A 111 -5.10 4.21 -19.69
CA GLN A 111 -6.46 4.49 -19.21
C GLN A 111 -7.46 3.38 -19.57
N GLU A 112 -7.50 2.93 -20.82
CA GLU A 112 -8.43 1.87 -21.26
C GLU A 112 -8.21 0.57 -20.51
N PHE A 113 -6.96 0.13 -20.44
CA PHE A 113 -6.59 -1.09 -19.70
C PHE A 113 -6.97 -0.99 -18.21
N LEU A 114 -6.65 0.11 -17.55
CA LEU A 114 -7.01 0.31 -16.15
C LEU A 114 -8.52 0.34 -15.95
N THR A 115 -9.28 0.97 -16.85
CA THR A 115 -10.74 0.99 -16.78
C THR A 115 -11.32 -0.43 -16.82
N GLU A 116 -10.88 -1.27 -17.77
CA GLU A 116 -11.34 -2.65 -17.89
C GLU A 116 -11.06 -3.49 -16.63
N VAL A 117 -9.90 -3.29 -16.03
CA VAL A 117 -9.49 -4.02 -14.81
C VAL A 117 -10.24 -3.51 -13.58
N LEU A 118 -10.33 -2.19 -13.41
CA LEU A 118 -11.00 -1.57 -12.27
C LEU A 118 -12.50 -1.90 -12.26
N ASP A 119 -13.16 -1.92 -13.43
CA ASP A 119 -14.56 -2.30 -13.55
C ASP A 119 -14.84 -3.73 -13.06
N GLN A 120 -13.93 -4.68 -13.29
CA GLN A 120 -14.05 -6.04 -12.81
C GLN A 120 -14.04 -6.10 -11.27
N PHE A 121 -13.11 -5.37 -10.63
CA PHE A 121 -13.00 -5.35 -9.18
C PHE A 121 -14.14 -4.56 -8.52
N ASN A 122 -14.49 -3.41 -9.06
CA ASN A 122 -15.60 -2.59 -8.58
C ASN A 122 -16.93 -3.35 -8.68
N SER A 123 -17.17 -4.06 -9.78
CA SER A 123 -18.36 -4.93 -9.96
C SER A 123 -18.41 -6.09 -8.95
N ALA A 124 -17.26 -6.54 -8.46
CA ALA A 124 -17.17 -7.55 -7.41
C ALA A 124 -17.28 -6.97 -5.98
N GLY A 125 -17.45 -5.66 -5.84
CA GLY A 125 -17.53 -4.95 -4.55
C GLY A 125 -16.17 -4.81 -3.85
N ILE A 126 -15.08 -4.85 -4.58
CA ILE A 126 -13.72 -4.68 -4.08
C ILE A 126 -13.29 -3.23 -4.33
N ARG A 127 -12.91 -2.49 -3.27
CA ARG A 127 -12.39 -1.13 -3.43
C ARG A 127 -11.08 -1.15 -4.19
N THR A 128 -10.95 -0.24 -5.15
CA THR A 128 -9.79 -0.14 -6.03
C THR A 128 -8.88 1.02 -5.66
N SER A 129 -7.57 0.80 -5.72
CA SER A 129 -6.54 1.81 -5.57
C SER A 129 -5.51 1.67 -6.69
N VAL A 130 -5.04 2.78 -7.23
CA VAL A 130 -4.04 2.81 -8.30
C VAL A 130 -2.78 3.50 -7.81
N PHE A 131 -1.65 2.81 -7.90
CA PHE A 131 -0.35 3.33 -7.48
C PHE A 131 0.18 4.33 -8.52
N VAL A 132 0.38 5.59 -8.14
CA VAL A 132 0.72 6.70 -9.05
C VAL A 132 1.85 7.57 -8.50
N ALA A 133 2.57 8.24 -9.39
CA ALA A 133 3.45 9.33 -8.99
C ALA A 133 2.65 10.48 -8.37
N ALA A 134 3.31 11.35 -7.59
CA ALA A 134 2.71 12.56 -7.02
C ALA A 134 2.52 13.64 -8.10
N ASP A 135 1.74 13.30 -9.12
CA ASP A 135 1.41 14.12 -10.29
C ASP A 135 -0.11 14.27 -10.38
N PRO A 136 -0.64 15.52 -10.33
CA PRO A 136 -2.07 15.79 -10.50
C PRO A 136 -2.68 15.22 -11.79
N GLU A 137 -1.93 15.15 -12.91
CA GLU A 137 -2.43 14.56 -14.15
C GLU A 137 -2.68 13.06 -13.98
N MET A 138 -1.76 12.33 -13.36
CA MET A 138 -1.91 10.90 -13.09
C MET A 138 -3.12 10.62 -12.18
N VAL A 139 -3.35 11.47 -11.19
CA VAL A 139 -4.55 11.37 -10.32
C VAL A 139 -5.84 11.58 -11.10
N VAL A 140 -5.88 12.56 -12.01
CA VAL A 140 -7.05 12.83 -12.86
C VAL A 140 -7.38 11.62 -13.74
N PHE A 141 -6.39 10.99 -14.37
CA PHE A 141 -6.63 9.84 -15.24
C PHE A 141 -6.96 8.57 -14.47
N ALA A 142 -6.42 8.37 -13.25
CA ALA A 142 -6.85 7.29 -12.36
C ALA A 142 -8.34 7.44 -11.99
N ALA A 143 -8.78 8.63 -11.63
CA ALA A 143 -10.19 8.89 -11.35
C ALA A 143 -11.09 8.65 -12.57
N LYS A 144 -10.66 9.07 -13.78
CA LYS A 144 -11.39 8.79 -15.03
C LYS A 144 -11.47 7.32 -15.38
N ALA A 145 -10.48 6.53 -14.99
CA ALA A 145 -10.48 5.08 -15.16
C ALA A 145 -11.40 4.38 -14.14
N GLY A 146 -11.98 5.09 -13.17
CA GLY A 146 -12.91 4.52 -12.19
C GLY A 146 -12.25 4.04 -10.88
N ALA A 147 -11.05 4.52 -10.57
CA ALA A 147 -10.39 4.20 -9.30
C ALA A 147 -11.14 4.84 -8.12
N ASP A 148 -11.37 4.07 -7.04
CA ASP A 148 -11.91 4.60 -5.78
C ASP A 148 -10.86 5.42 -5.03
N ARG A 149 -9.58 5.03 -5.16
CA ARG A 149 -8.44 5.66 -4.50
C ARG A 149 -7.23 5.74 -5.43
N VAL A 150 -6.31 6.61 -5.09
CA VAL A 150 -4.93 6.55 -5.58
C VAL A 150 -3.99 6.34 -4.40
N GLU A 151 -2.88 5.64 -4.63
CA GLU A 151 -1.79 5.54 -3.68
C GLU A 151 -0.56 6.25 -4.24
N LEU A 152 -0.07 7.27 -3.52
CA LEU A 152 1.08 8.06 -3.95
C LEU A 152 2.39 7.33 -3.68
N TYR A 153 3.22 7.21 -4.71
CA TYR A 153 4.59 6.71 -4.62
C TYR A 153 5.47 7.71 -3.88
N THR A 154 5.96 7.34 -2.69
CA THR A 154 6.57 8.25 -1.72
C THR A 154 8.10 8.23 -1.67
N GLU A 155 8.79 7.45 -2.51
CA GLU A 155 10.26 7.43 -2.54
C GLU A 155 10.87 8.81 -2.83
N PRO A 156 10.40 9.60 -3.81
CA PRO A 156 10.96 10.93 -4.04
C PRO A 156 10.81 11.86 -2.83
N TYR A 157 9.68 11.75 -2.11
CA TYR A 157 9.50 12.46 -0.86
C TYR A 157 10.53 12.03 0.19
N ALA A 158 10.68 10.72 0.41
CA ALA A 158 11.59 10.18 1.41
C ALA A 158 13.06 10.54 1.13
N THR A 159 13.46 10.51 -0.14
CA THR A 159 14.83 10.86 -0.59
C THR A 159 15.15 12.35 -0.42
N ASP A 160 14.19 13.23 -0.70
CA ASP A 160 14.42 14.67 -0.63
C ASP A 160 14.07 15.30 0.72
N TYR A 161 13.27 14.61 1.53
CA TYR A 161 12.85 15.06 2.85
C TYR A 161 14.00 15.52 3.76
N PRO A 162 15.14 14.82 3.89
CA PRO A 162 16.24 15.25 4.74
C PRO A 162 16.93 16.54 4.28
N LYS A 163 16.80 16.86 2.98
CA LYS A 163 17.43 18.06 2.38
C LYS A 163 16.52 19.28 2.50
N ASN A 164 15.24 19.13 2.15
CA ASN A 164 14.24 20.19 2.16
C ASN A 164 12.83 19.61 2.26
N PRO A 165 12.28 19.47 3.48
CA PRO A 165 10.95 18.91 3.71
C PRO A 165 9.82 19.65 2.97
N GLU A 166 9.91 20.98 2.88
CA GLU A 166 8.87 21.81 2.24
C GLU A 166 8.83 21.55 0.72
N ALA A 167 9.98 21.53 0.08
CA ALA A 167 10.07 21.22 -1.35
C ALA A 167 9.68 19.77 -1.64
N ALA A 168 10.08 18.84 -0.78
CA ALA A 168 9.77 17.42 -0.94
C ALA A 168 8.28 17.12 -0.88
N ILE A 169 7.53 17.78 0.02
CA ILE A 169 6.09 17.53 0.20
C ILE A 169 5.21 18.27 -0.82
N ALA A 170 5.69 19.32 -1.46
CA ALA A 170 4.88 20.19 -2.30
C ALA A 170 4.16 19.45 -3.45
N PRO A 171 4.78 18.55 -4.24
CA PRO A 171 4.09 17.79 -5.27
C PRO A 171 2.98 16.90 -4.70
N PHE A 172 3.21 16.31 -3.53
CA PHE A 172 2.26 15.44 -2.84
C PHE A 172 1.01 16.20 -2.38
N ILE A 173 1.19 17.44 -1.90
CA ILE A 173 0.07 18.31 -1.54
C ILE A 173 -0.80 18.61 -2.77
N GLU A 174 -0.23 18.89 -3.92
CA GLU A 174 -0.98 19.21 -5.15
C GLU A 174 -1.71 17.97 -5.71
N ALA A 175 -1.06 16.81 -5.72
CA ALA A 175 -1.71 15.54 -6.07
C ALA A 175 -2.85 15.20 -5.10
N ALA A 176 -2.64 15.37 -3.79
CA ALA A 176 -3.63 15.13 -2.76
C ALA A 176 -4.83 16.09 -2.84
N LYS A 177 -4.61 17.37 -3.12
CA LYS A 177 -5.69 18.34 -3.38
C LYS A 177 -6.51 17.95 -4.61
N THR A 178 -5.85 17.42 -5.64
CA THR A 178 -6.51 16.95 -6.87
C THR A 178 -7.40 15.76 -6.58
N ALA A 179 -6.91 14.75 -5.85
CA ALA A 179 -7.72 13.59 -5.42
C ALA A 179 -8.96 14.04 -4.64
N ARG A 180 -8.78 14.92 -3.65
CA ARG A 180 -9.86 15.49 -2.84
C ARG A 180 -10.90 16.25 -3.68
N LYS A 181 -10.46 17.04 -4.66
CA LYS A 181 -11.34 17.79 -5.58
C LYS A 181 -12.18 16.86 -6.46
N LEU A 182 -11.61 15.71 -6.85
CA LEU A 182 -12.28 14.70 -7.66
C LEU A 182 -13.16 13.76 -6.84
N GLY A 183 -13.10 13.83 -5.50
CA GLY A 183 -13.89 12.99 -4.61
C GLY A 183 -13.40 11.54 -4.53
N ILE A 184 -12.16 11.26 -4.94
CA ILE A 184 -11.52 9.95 -4.77
C ILE A 184 -10.66 9.94 -3.50
N GLY A 185 -10.51 8.76 -2.90
CA GLY A 185 -9.68 8.58 -1.71
C GLY A 185 -8.19 8.66 -2.00
N LEU A 186 -7.41 8.85 -0.95
CA LEU A 186 -5.96 9.02 -1.02
C LEU A 186 -5.25 8.07 -0.06
N ASN A 187 -4.40 7.23 -0.60
CA ASN A 187 -3.44 6.41 0.13
C ASN A 187 -2.01 6.89 -0.13
N ALA A 188 -1.09 6.55 0.76
CA ALA A 188 0.34 6.74 0.60
C ALA A 188 1.08 5.61 1.34
N GLY A 189 2.37 5.43 1.08
CA GLY A 189 3.04 4.36 1.82
C GLY A 189 4.51 4.19 1.49
N HIS A 190 4.84 3.05 0.99
CA HIS A 190 6.12 2.48 0.56
C HIS A 190 7.37 2.95 1.34
N ASP A 191 7.76 4.24 1.25
CA ASP A 191 8.99 4.81 1.83
C ASP A 191 8.74 5.75 3.03
N LEU A 192 7.50 5.80 3.54
CA LEU A 192 7.21 6.51 4.78
C LEU A 192 7.79 5.76 5.98
N SER A 193 8.29 6.53 6.96
CA SER A 193 8.97 6.03 8.14
C SER A 193 8.71 6.91 9.36
N LEU A 194 9.15 6.52 10.55
CA LEU A 194 9.05 7.36 11.76
C LEU A 194 9.72 8.74 11.61
N VAL A 195 10.65 8.88 10.65
CA VAL A 195 11.36 10.14 10.40
C VAL A 195 10.49 11.15 9.65
N ASN A 196 9.69 10.69 8.67
CA ASN A 196 9.03 11.59 7.71
C ASN A 196 7.49 11.54 7.74
N LEU A 197 6.89 10.51 8.34
CA LEU A 197 5.45 10.27 8.34
C LEU A 197 4.65 11.38 9.03
N ASN A 198 5.11 11.85 10.18
CA ASN A 198 4.37 12.90 10.92
C ASN A 198 4.29 14.20 10.13
N TYR A 199 5.39 14.58 9.45
CA TYR A 199 5.41 15.77 8.59
C TYR A 199 4.50 15.58 7.37
N PHE A 200 4.50 14.39 6.74
CA PHE A 200 3.59 14.05 5.65
C PHE A 200 2.13 14.22 6.08
N TYR A 201 1.76 13.59 7.20
CA TYR A 201 0.41 13.64 7.74
C TYR A 201 -0.04 15.07 8.11
N LYS A 202 0.82 15.87 8.73
CA LYS A 202 0.48 17.26 9.08
C LYS A 202 0.17 18.12 7.86
N ASN A 203 0.82 17.86 6.73
CA ASN A 203 0.61 18.60 5.49
C ASN A 203 -0.55 18.05 4.65
N ILE A 204 -0.89 16.75 4.82
CA ILE A 204 -1.98 16.08 4.11
C ILE A 204 -2.86 15.32 5.12
N PRO A 205 -3.58 16.02 6.02
CA PRO A 205 -4.32 15.37 7.12
C PRO A 205 -5.58 14.61 6.67
N TRP A 206 -5.89 14.64 5.37
CA TRP A 206 -7.01 13.91 4.77
C TRP A 206 -6.57 12.65 4.01
N VAL A 207 -5.32 12.21 4.15
CA VAL A 207 -4.91 10.90 3.66
C VAL A 207 -5.74 9.82 4.38
N ASP A 208 -6.32 8.89 3.62
CA ASP A 208 -7.20 7.85 4.15
C ASP A 208 -6.42 6.74 4.84
N GLU A 209 -5.31 6.31 4.21
CA GLU A 209 -4.52 5.18 4.66
C GLU A 209 -3.04 5.37 4.32
N VAL A 210 -2.18 4.90 5.20
CA VAL A 210 -0.76 4.71 4.91
C VAL A 210 -0.40 3.22 5.01
N SER A 211 0.21 2.67 3.94
CA SER A 211 0.65 1.27 3.88
C SER A 211 2.16 1.22 3.99
N ILE A 212 2.69 0.73 5.12
CA ILE A 212 4.12 0.80 5.44
C ILE A 212 4.66 -0.60 5.71
N GLY A 213 5.72 -0.97 5.00
CA GLY A 213 6.35 -2.29 5.09
C GLY A 213 7.80 -2.23 5.55
N HIS A 214 8.73 -1.94 4.64
CA HIS A 214 10.16 -2.08 4.90
C HIS A 214 10.63 -1.28 6.13
N ALA A 215 10.29 -0.02 6.21
CA ALA A 215 10.68 0.84 7.33
C ALA A 215 10.10 0.34 8.66
N LEU A 216 8.80 0.03 8.70
CA LEU A 216 8.13 -0.46 9.91
C LEU A 216 8.75 -1.77 10.41
N ILE A 217 9.00 -2.74 9.53
CA ILE A 217 9.62 -4.01 9.92
C ILE A 217 11.08 -3.82 10.36
N SER A 218 11.81 -2.90 9.72
CA SER A 218 13.17 -2.56 10.14
C SER A 218 13.20 -1.94 11.56
N ASP A 219 12.30 -1.01 11.85
CA ASP A 219 12.17 -0.42 13.18
C ASP A 219 11.76 -1.47 14.22
N ALA A 220 10.92 -2.44 13.84
CA ALA A 220 10.46 -3.50 14.73
C ALA A 220 11.58 -4.46 15.18
N LEU A 221 12.69 -4.55 14.44
CA LEU A 221 13.88 -5.30 14.88
C LEU A 221 14.53 -4.70 16.14
N TYR A 222 14.36 -3.40 16.37
CA TYR A 222 14.94 -2.69 17.51
C TYR A 222 13.92 -2.39 18.61
N LEU A 223 12.68 -2.10 18.24
CA LEU A 223 11.63 -1.66 19.16
C LEU A 223 10.68 -2.78 19.60
N GLY A 224 10.63 -3.88 18.84
CA GLY A 224 9.56 -4.86 18.89
C GLY A 224 8.31 -4.38 18.11
N LEU A 225 7.54 -5.35 17.58
CA LEU A 225 6.46 -5.06 16.62
C LEU A 225 5.33 -4.23 17.23
N GLU A 226 4.88 -4.55 18.44
CA GLU A 226 3.80 -3.81 19.14
C GLU A 226 4.15 -2.34 19.32
N ARG A 227 5.32 -2.06 19.92
CA ARG A 227 5.76 -0.68 20.14
C ARG A 227 5.91 0.07 18.83
N THR A 228 6.46 -0.57 17.80
CA THR A 228 6.62 0.04 16.48
C THR A 228 5.27 0.47 15.89
N ILE A 229 4.27 -0.41 15.92
CA ILE A 229 2.93 -0.08 15.41
C ILE A 229 2.35 1.13 16.18
N GLN A 230 2.52 1.18 17.51
CA GLN A 230 2.05 2.32 18.31
C GLN A 230 2.77 3.61 17.94
N GLU A 231 4.08 3.59 17.73
CA GLU A 231 4.85 4.78 17.31
C GLU A 231 4.40 5.29 15.93
N TYR A 232 4.19 4.40 14.96
CA TYR A 232 3.64 4.79 13.65
C TYR A 232 2.22 5.38 13.78
N LYS A 233 1.37 4.80 14.60
CA LYS A 233 0.03 5.36 14.88
C LYS A 233 0.10 6.71 15.57
N ASN A 234 1.08 6.94 16.43
CA ASN A 234 1.30 8.24 17.06
C ASN A 234 1.68 9.31 16.02
N CYS A 235 2.44 8.97 14.98
CA CYS A 235 2.74 9.87 13.87
C CYS A 235 1.49 10.34 13.10
N LEU A 236 0.38 9.59 13.15
CA LEU A 236 -0.90 9.87 12.49
C LEU A 236 -1.91 10.56 13.40
N ARG A 237 -1.47 11.11 14.52
CA ARG A 237 -2.29 11.91 15.44
C ARG A 237 -1.87 13.38 15.35
N SER A 238 -2.87 14.26 15.30
CA SER A 238 -2.69 15.72 15.35
C SER A 238 -2.42 16.20 16.78
#